data_969e33802a8b59c305e72300297d4ef9
#
_entry.id   969e33802a8b59c305e72300297d4ef9
#
_cell.length_a   1.000
_cell.length_b   1.000
_cell.length_c   1.000
_cell.angle_alpha   90.00
_cell.angle_beta   90.00
_cell.angle_gamma   90.00
#
_symmetry.space_group_name_H-M   'P 1'
#
loop_
_entity.id
_entity.type
_entity.pdbx_description
1 polymer ?
#
loop_
_entity_poly.entity_id
_entity_poly.type
_entity_poly.pdbx_seq_one_letter_code
_entity_poly.pdbx_strand_id
1 'polypeptide(L)'
;MVLGGLARQPSFCFSRNMESDVASRLSTLGHPQRLAIFRLLMRRHPGRVSAGEIAVTLGLKASTLSAYLNALMQAGLVTQERQGTSLLYAIDLAHVRETFDYLLYDCCRGRPDLCAPLFAPISAPLTEGASPMGGKYNVLFICTGNSARSIF
;
A
#
# COMPACT_ATOMS: atom_id res chain seq x y z
N MET A 1 -23.88 35.43 29.71
CA MET A 1 -22.93 35.73 28.62
C MET A 1 -21.90 34.64 28.60
N VAL A 2 -22.07 33.64 27.73
CA VAL A 2 -21.11 32.55 27.56
C VAL A 2 -20.60 32.64 26.13
N LEU A 3 -19.35 33.08 25.99
CA LEU A 3 -18.67 33.17 24.70
C LEU A 3 -18.26 31.76 24.28
N GLY A 4 -18.95 31.25 23.27
CA GLY A 4 -18.61 30.00 22.62
C GLY A 4 -17.25 30.10 21.90
N GLY A 5 -16.26 29.37 22.41
CA GLY A 5 -15.00 29.17 21.73
C GLY A 5 -15.22 28.35 20.45
N LEU A 6 -15.16 29.00 19.30
CA LEU A 6 -15.01 28.28 18.01
C LEU A 6 -13.67 27.55 18.04
N ALA A 7 -13.72 26.27 18.24
CA ALA A 7 -12.58 25.40 17.96
C ALA A 7 -12.21 25.55 16.48
N ARG A 8 -11.09 26.23 16.24
CA ARG A 8 -10.49 26.40 14.93
C ARG A 8 -10.05 25.04 14.44
N GLN A 9 -10.85 24.42 13.58
CA GLN A 9 -10.44 23.22 12.86
C GLN A 9 -9.20 23.55 12.07
N PRO A 10 -8.14 22.73 12.13
CA PRO A 10 -7.00 22.91 11.26
C PRO A 10 -7.47 22.74 9.82
N SER A 11 -7.48 23.84 9.07
CA SER A 11 -7.69 23.81 7.63
C SER A 11 -6.52 23.07 7.03
N PHE A 12 -6.64 21.76 6.83
CA PHE A 12 -5.77 21.01 5.99
C PHE A 12 -6.02 21.48 4.55
N CYS A 13 -5.37 22.57 4.16
CA CYS A 13 -5.28 22.96 2.76
C CYS A 13 -4.34 21.95 2.07
N PHE A 14 -4.89 20.81 1.68
CA PHE A 14 -4.22 19.95 0.73
C PHE A 14 -4.04 20.76 -0.57
N SER A 15 -2.81 21.05 -0.89
CA SER A 15 -2.43 21.84 -2.07
C SER A 15 -2.94 21.14 -3.34
N ARG A 16 -3.33 21.90 -4.36
CA ARG A 16 -3.73 21.37 -5.69
C ARG A 16 -2.74 20.35 -6.27
N ASN A 17 -1.47 20.46 -5.89
CA ASN A 17 -0.42 19.53 -6.28
C ASN A 17 -0.63 18.13 -5.67
N MET A 18 -1.10 18.03 -4.43
CA MET A 18 -1.35 16.76 -3.75
C MET A 18 -2.39 15.90 -4.47
N GLU A 19 -3.51 16.50 -4.90
CA GLU A 19 -4.56 15.79 -5.64
C GLU A 19 -4.00 15.22 -6.97
N SER A 20 -3.22 16.01 -7.70
CA SER A 20 -2.55 15.57 -8.92
C SER A 20 -1.58 14.42 -8.67
N ASP A 21 -0.79 14.50 -7.59
CA ASP A 21 0.19 13.47 -7.24
C ASP A 21 -0.49 12.17 -6.82
N VAL A 22 -1.55 12.24 -6.02
CA VAL A 22 -2.35 11.08 -5.64
C VAL A 22 -3.01 10.44 -6.86
N ALA A 23 -3.61 11.23 -7.76
CA ALA A 23 -4.20 10.75 -9.01
C ALA A 23 -3.15 10.05 -9.90
N SER A 24 -1.95 10.60 -10.00
CA SER A 24 -0.83 10.01 -10.74
C SER A 24 -0.39 8.66 -10.14
N ARG A 25 -0.27 8.59 -8.81
CA ARG A 25 0.09 7.35 -8.09
C ARG A 25 -0.97 6.26 -8.29
N LEU A 26 -2.25 6.61 -8.16
CA LEU A 26 -3.36 5.67 -8.38
C LEU A 26 -3.43 5.18 -9.83
N SER A 27 -3.28 6.09 -10.79
CA SER A 27 -3.21 5.75 -12.21
C SER A 27 -2.04 4.81 -12.52
N THR A 28 -0.89 5.06 -11.89
CA THR A 28 0.28 4.18 -12.03
C THR A 28 -0.01 2.79 -11.47
N LEU A 29 -0.66 2.67 -10.33
CA LEU A 29 -1.05 1.39 -9.73
C LEU A 29 -2.19 0.69 -10.47
N GLY A 30 -2.96 1.39 -11.30
CA GLY A 30 -4.05 0.83 -12.10
C GLY A 30 -3.62 -0.19 -13.16
N HIS A 31 -2.30 -0.41 -13.37
CA HIS A 31 -1.80 -1.42 -14.30
C HIS A 31 -1.42 -2.72 -13.56
N PRO A 32 -1.91 -3.90 -14.00
CA PRO A 32 -1.73 -5.17 -13.26
C PRO A 32 -0.27 -5.50 -12.93
N GLN A 33 0.64 -5.33 -13.89
CA GLN A 33 2.05 -5.67 -13.66
C GLN A 33 2.75 -4.68 -12.72
N ARG A 34 2.42 -3.38 -12.80
CA ARG A 34 2.96 -2.39 -11.85
C ARG A 34 2.44 -2.64 -10.44
N LEU A 35 1.17 -3.00 -10.31
CA LEU A 35 0.60 -3.40 -9.02
C LEU A 35 1.26 -4.66 -8.47
N ALA A 36 1.59 -5.65 -9.32
CA ALA A 36 2.30 -6.86 -8.90
C ALA A 36 3.70 -6.54 -8.37
N ILE A 37 4.45 -5.66 -9.05
CA ILE A 37 5.77 -5.17 -8.60
C ILE A 37 5.63 -4.44 -7.26
N PHE A 38 4.70 -3.52 -7.15
CA PHE A 38 4.42 -2.78 -5.93
C PHE A 38 4.12 -3.72 -4.75
N ARG A 39 3.24 -4.70 -4.93
CA ARG A 39 2.91 -5.71 -3.91
C ARG A 39 4.11 -6.56 -3.50
N LEU A 40 4.96 -6.92 -4.44
CA LEU A 40 6.19 -7.66 -4.14
C LEU A 40 7.11 -6.83 -3.24
N LEU A 41 7.36 -5.57 -3.59
CA LEU A 41 8.20 -4.67 -2.82
C LEU A 41 7.60 -4.36 -1.43
N MET A 42 6.29 -4.18 -1.33
CA MET A 42 5.60 -4.01 -0.04
C MET A 42 5.82 -5.20 0.89
N ARG A 43 5.74 -6.43 0.39
CA ARG A 43 5.98 -7.65 1.20
C ARG A 43 7.42 -7.79 1.65
N ARG A 44 8.35 -7.19 0.93
CA ARG A 44 9.79 -7.23 1.24
C ARG A 44 10.25 -6.05 2.09
N HIS A 45 9.38 -5.07 2.32
CA HIS A 45 9.72 -3.93 3.19
C HIS A 45 10.09 -4.41 4.61
N PRO A 46 11.15 -3.88 5.24
CA PRO A 46 12.03 -2.78 4.83
C PRO A 46 13.18 -3.19 3.90
N GLY A 47 13.25 -4.45 3.49
CA GLY A 47 14.28 -4.96 2.58
C GLY A 47 14.19 -4.33 1.19
N ARG A 48 15.30 -4.42 0.46
CA ARG A 48 15.43 -3.99 -0.92
C ARG A 48 15.53 -5.19 -1.84
N VAL A 49 15.04 -5.06 -3.06
CA VAL A 49 15.00 -6.16 -4.03
C VAL A 49 15.70 -5.74 -5.31
N SER A 50 16.53 -6.61 -5.87
CA SER A 50 17.21 -6.33 -7.13
C SER A 50 16.26 -6.46 -8.33
N ALA A 51 16.54 -5.73 -9.42
CA ALA A 51 15.79 -5.85 -10.66
C ALA A 51 15.72 -7.30 -11.17
N GLY A 52 16.83 -8.06 -11.05
CA GLY A 52 16.89 -9.45 -11.44
C GLY A 52 15.94 -10.35 -10.64
N GLU A 53 15.90 -10.16 -9.32
CA GLU A 53 14.98 -10.91 -8.45
C GLU A 53 13.52 -10.60 -8.77
N ILE A 54 13.18 -9.32 -9.01
CA ILE A 54 11.83 -8.92 -9.42
C ILE A 54 11.46 -9.57 -10.75
N ALA A 55 12.38 -9.54 -11.75
CA ALA A 55 12.15 -10.12 -13.06
C ALA A 55 11.85 -11.62 -12.98
N VAL A 56 12.66 -12.36 -12.23
CA VAL A 56 12.49 -13.81 -12.04
C VAL A 56 11.20 -14.13 -11.31
N THR A 57 10.92 -13.40 -10.21
CA THR A 57 9.74 -13.66 -9.37
C THR A 57 8.42 -13.42 -10.12
N LEU A 58 8.38 -12.42 -11.00
CA LEU A 58 7.17 -12.04 -11.73
C LEU A 58 7.15 -12.54 -13.19
N GLY A 59 8.17 -13.22 -13.65
CA GLY A 59 8.29 -13.70 -15.02
C GLY A 59 8.34 -12.59 -16.07
N LEU A 60 8.93 -11.44 -15.73
CA LEU A 60 8.97 -10.26 -16.60
C LEU A 60 10.28 -10.17 -17.39
N LYS A 61 10.19 -9.72 -18.64
CA LYS A 61 11.38 -9.37 -19.43
C LYS A 61 12.04 -8.12 -18.84
N ALA A 62 13.37 -8.05 -18.85
CA ALA A 62 14.14 -6.95 -18.26
C ALA A 62 13.77 -5.57 -18.82
N SER A 63 13.53 -5.46 -20.13
CA SER A 63 13.11 -4.21 -20.76
C SER A 63 11.73 -3.73 -20.28
N THR A 64 10.78 -4.64 -20.16
CA THR A 64 9.43 -4.35 -19.66
C THR A 64 9.47 -3.98 -18.19
N LEU A 65 10.25 -4.71 -17.38
CA LEU A 65 10.42 -4.40 -15.96
C LEU A 65 11.02 -3.01 -15.77
N SER A 66 12.04 -2.64 -16.55
CA SER A 66 12.67 -1.31 -16.46
C SER A 66 11.65 -0.19 -16.71
N ALA A 67 10.77 -0.35 -17.71
CA ALA A 67 9.73 0.63 -18.00
C ALA A 67 8.72 0.75 -16.83
N TYR A 68 8.33 -0.37 -16.23
CA TYR A 68 7.40 -0.38 -15.09
C TYR A 68 8.03 0.22 -13.82
N LEU A 69 9.29 -0.11 -13.54
CA LEU A 69 10.02 0.47 -12.41
C LEU A 69 10.20 1.98 -12.57
N ASN A 70 10.52 2.45 -13.78
CA ASN A 70 10.60 3.88 -14.07
C ASN A 70 9.27 4.59 -13.81
N ALA A 71 8.15 4.02 -14.26
CA ALA A 71 6.82 4.59 -14.01
C ALA A 71 6.51 4.66 -12.51
N LEU A 72 6.84 3.62 -11.73
CA LEU A 72 6.65 3.60 -10.28
C LEU A 72 7.55 4.62 -9.55
N MET A 73 8.78 4.80 -10.02
CA MET A 73 9.70 5.82 -9.48
C MET A 73 9.24 7.24 -9.80
N GLN A 74 8.79 7.50 -11.02
CA GLN A 74 8.24 8.81 -11.40
C GLN A 74 7.00 9.18 -10.59
N ALA A 75 6.17 8.19 -10.25
CA ALA A 75 5.04 8.39 -9.34
C ALA A 75 5.45 8.51 -7.87
N GLY A 76 6.72 8.37 -7.52
CA GLY A 76 7.23 8.46 -6.15
C GLY A 76 6.89 7.25 -5.27
N LEU A 77 6.40 6.15 -5.83
CA LEU A 77 6.00 4.96 -5.06
C LEU A 77 7.17 4.02 -4.76
N VAL A 78 8.24 4.10 -5.55
CA VAL A 78 9.42 3.24 -5.46
C VAL A 78 10.67 4.10 -5.50
N THR A 79 11.63 3.77 -4.66
CA THR A 79 12.98 4.34 -4.66
C THR A 79 13.97 3.35 -5.24
N GLN A 80 15.03 3.87 -5.85
CA GLN A 80 16.14 3.10 -6.38
C GLN A 80 17.43 3.49 -5.67
N GLU A 81 18.22 2.50 -5.30
CA GLU A 81 19.56 2.71 -4.78
C GLU A 81 20.55 1.80 -5.51
N ARG A 82 21.73 2.35 -5.79
CA ARG A 82 22.80 1.59 -6.39
C ARG A 82 23.72 1.01 -5.31
N GLN A 83 23.87 -0.30 -5.31
CA GLN A 83 24.82 -0.99 -4.45
C GLN A 83 25.83 -1.76 -5.32
N GLY A 84 27.01 -1.22 -5.47
CA GLY A 84 28.02 -1.75 -6.39
C GLY A 84 27.54 -1.73 -7.84
N THR A 85 27.44 -2.90 -8.45
CA THR A 85 26.94 -3.09 -9.83
C THR A 85 25.43 -3.30 -9.90
N SER A 86 24.77 -3.50 -8.76
CA SER A 86 23.34 -3.84 -8.70
C SER A 86 22.48 -2.62 -8.40
N LEU A 87 21.32 -2.57 -9.03
CA LEU A 87 20.25 -1.62 -8.72
C LEU A 87 19.24 -2.30 -7.82
N LEU A 88 19.03 -1.72 -6.65
CA LEU A 88 18.10 -2.20 -5.64
C LEU A 88 16.90 -1.26 -5.56
N TYR A 89 15.72 -1.83 -5.44
CA TYR A 89 14.44 -1.12 -5.39
C TYR A 89 13.75 -1.36 -4.07
N ALA A 90 13.14 -0.32 -3.53
CA ALA A 90 12.34 -0.36 -2.30
C ALA A 90 11.10 0.50 -2.43
N ILE A 91 10.11 0.23 -1.58
CA ILE A 91 8.91 1.07 -1.47
C ILE A 91 9.27 2.40 -0.79
N ASP A 92 8.74 3.50 -1.33
CA ASP A 92 8.67 4.77 -0.62
C ASP A 92 7.41 4.80 0.26
N LEU A 93 7.58 4.36 1.50
CA LEU A 93 6.47 4.23 2.42
C LEU A 93 5.84 5.59 2.80
N ALA A 94 6.61 6.68 2.73
CA ALA A 94 6.11 8.03 3.04
C ALA A 94 5.05 8.45 2.01
N HIS A 95 5.36 8.34 0.72
CA HIS A 95 4.42 8.67 -0.35
C HIS A 95 3.25 7.70 -0.45
N VAL A 96 3.47 6.43 -0.11
CA VAL A 96 2.37 5.45 -0.01
C VAL A 96 1.40 5.86 1.08
N ARG A 97 1.87 6.17 2.28
CA ARG A 97 1.03 6.64 3.39
C ARG A 97 0.29 7.91 3.02
N GLU A 98 0.98 8.91 2.50
CA GLU A 98 0.38 10.15 2.05
C GLU A 98 -0.79 9.92 1.07
N THR A 99 -0.64 8.98 0.14
CA THR A 99 -1.69 8.62 -0.82
C THR A 99 -2.92 8.03 -0.12
N PHE A 100 -2.71 7.12 0.83
CA PHE A 100 -3.82 6.52 1.58
C PHE A 100 -4.44 7.52 2.55
N ASP A 101 -3.65 8.33 3.23
CA ASP A 101 -4.14 9.36 4.14
C ASP A 101 -5.04 10.37 3.40
N TYR A 102 -4.63 10.79 2.19
CA TYR A 102 -5.46 11.64 1.35
C TYR A 102 -6.81 10.98 1.03
N LEU A 103 -6.80 9.72 0.59
CA LEU A 103 -8.05 9.01 0.25
C LEU A 103 -8.98 8.85 1.45
N LEU A 104 -8.42 8.67 2.64
CA LEU A 104 -9.18 8.37 3.83
C LEU A 104 -9.69 9.60 4.56
N TYR A 105 -8.86 10.65 4.63
CA TYR A 105 -9.18 11.83 5.44
C TYR A 105 -9.70 12.99 4.60
N ASP A 106 -9.16 13.21 3.41
CA ASP A 106 -9.54 14.35 2.57
C ASP A 106 -10.69 14.00 1.62
N CYS A 107 -10.64 12.87 0.94
CA CYS A 107 -11.69 12.42 0.03
C CYS A 107 -13.04 12.28 0.74
N CYS A 108 -13.04 11.77 1.97
CA CYS A 108 -14.24 11.64 2.81
C CYS A 108 -14.58 12.92 3.58
N ARG A 109 -13.83 14.01 3.41
CA ARG A 109 -14.00 15.28 4.15
C ARG A 109 -14.11 15.10 5.67
N GLY A 110 -13.31 14.18 6.22
CA GLY A 110 -13.31 13.89 7.64
C GLY A 110 -14.60 13.25 8.17
N ARG A 111 -15.34 12.55 7.32
CA ARG A 111 -16.52 11.78 7.74
C ARG A 111 -16.14 10.38 8.18
N PRO A 112 -15.93 10.15 9.49
CA PRO A 112 -15.50 8.85 10.00
C PRO A 112 -16.54 7.74 9.78
N ASP A 113 -17.81 8.09 9.68
CA ASP A 113 -18.91 7.18 9.42
C ASP A 113 -18.78 6.45 8.08
N LEU A 114 -18.12 7.06 7.09
CA LEU A 114 -17.87 6.45 5.78
C LEU A 114 -16.62 5.57 5.78
N CYS A 115 -15.61 5.94 6.56
CA CYS A 115 -14.29 5.28 6.53
C CYS A 115 -14.10 4.27 7.67
N ALA A 116 -14.74 4.48 8.84
CA ALA A 116 -14.60 3.57 9.97
C ALA A 116 -14.90 2.10 9.66
N PRO A 117 -15.92 1.74 8.85
CA PRO A 117 -16.17 0.36 8.48
C PRO A 117 -15.05 -0.30 7.68
N LEU A 118 -14.25 0.49 6.96
CA LEU A 118 -13.12 -0.01 6.16
C LEU A 118 -11.93 -0.42 7.03
N PHE A 119 -11.81 0.15 8.24
CA PHE A 119 -10.68 -0.06 9.16
C PHE A 119 -11.03 -0.88 10.40
N ALA A 120 -12.31 -1.06 10.70
CA ALA A 120 -12.75 -1.81 11.88
C ALA A 120 -12.08 -3.20 11.99
N PRO A 121 -11.90 -3.98 10.92
CA PRO A 121 -11.23 -5.28 11.01
C PRO A 121 -9.71 -5.18 11.20
N ILE A 122 -9.09 -4.04 10.86
CA ILE A 122 -7.63 -3.86 10.94
C ILE A 122 -7.21 -3.34 12.33
N SER A 123 -8.09 -2.59 12.97
CA SER A 123 -7.85 -1.94 14.26
C SER A 123 -8.40 -2.73 15.46
N ALA A 124 -9.11 -3.83 15.23
CA ALA A 124 -9.57 -4.66 16.32
C ALA A 124 -8.33 -5.25 17.04
N PRO A 125 -8.10 -4.92 18.33
CA PRO A 125 -7.11 -5.66 19.10
C PRO A 125 -7.53 -7.11 19.07
N LEU A 126 -6.57 -8.02 18.88
CA LEU A 126 -6.77 -9.45 19.06
C LEU A 126 -7.08 -9.69 20.55
N THR A 127 -8.27 -9.34 21.00
CA THR A 127 -8.76 -9.75 22.29
C THR A 127 -9.11 -11.23 22.17
N GLU A 128 -8.24 -12.06 22.70
CA GLU A 128 -8.56 -13.45 23.01
C GLU A 128 -9.88 -13.44 23.80
N GLY A 129 -10.95 -13.96 23.20
CA GLY A 129 -12.17 -14.24 23.96
C GLY A 129 -13.52 -13.88 23.36
N ALA A 130 -13.60 -13.31 22.16
CA ALA A 130 -14.90 -13.18 21.50
C ALA A 130 -15.10 -14.32 20.50
N SER A 131 -15.76 -15.38 20.91
CA SER A 131 -16.25 -16.41 19.99
C SER A 131 -17.23 -15.80 19.00
N PRO A 132 -16.92 -15.74 17.70
CA PRO A 132 -17.90 -15.30 16.72
C PRO A 132 -18.96 -16.39 16.58
N MET A 133 -20.21 -15.99 16.63
CA MET A 133 -21.36 -16.81 16.31
C MET A 133 -21.14 -17.61 15.02
N GLY A 134 -20.97 -18.91 15.13
CA GLY A 134 -21.38 -19.98 14.22
C GLY A 134 -21.19 -19.85 12.72
N GLY A 135 -20.21 -19.11 12.20
CA GLY A 135 -19.84 -19.14 10.79
C GLY A 135 -18.58 -19.99 10.59
N LYS A 136 -18.69 -21.14 9.93
CA LYS A 136 -17.52 -21.90 9.49
C LYS A 136 -16.81 -21.11 8.39
N TYR A 137 -15.69 -20.46 8.73
CA TYR A 137 -14.83 -19.82 7.76
C TYR A 137 -13.82 -20.85 7.26
N ASN A 138 -13.90 -21.22 5.99
CA ASN A 138 -12.85 -21.99 5.34
C ASN A 138 -11.72 -21.03 4.97
N VAL A 139 -10.65 -21.03 5.77
CA VAL A 139 -9.43 -20.27 5.47
C VAL A 139 -8.60 -21.09 4.49
N LEU A 140 -8.66 -20.73 3.21
CA LEU A 140 -7.81 -21.33 2.19
C LEU A 140 -6.46 -20.63 2.19
N PHE A 141 -5.45 -21.25 2.78
CA PHE A 141 -4.06 -20.82 2.65
C PHE A 141 -3.56 -21.21 1.26
N ILE A 142 -3.57 -20.26 0.33
CA ILE A 142 -2.91 -20.46 -0.96
C ILE A 142 -1.42 -20.14 -0.78
N CYS A 143 -0.64 -21.16 -0.48
CA CYS A 143 0.80 -21.09 -0.51
C CYS A 143 1.26 -21.30 -1.96
N THR A 144 1.80 -20.26 -2.60
CA THR A 144 2.44 -20.32 -3.91
C THR A 144 3.90 -20.79 -3.80
N GLY A 145 4.13 -21.81 -3.04
CA GLY A 145 5.40 -22.51 -2.95
C GLY A 145 5.07 -23.95 -2.65
N ASN A 146 5.35 -24.82 -3.60
CA ASN A 146 5.05 -26.24 -3.59
C ASN A 146 5.77 -26.95 -2.42
N SER A 147 5.23 -26.83 -1.22
CA SER A 147 5.64 -27.59 -0.03
C SER A 147 4.43 -27.82 0.85
N ALA A 148 3.48 -28.57 0.33
CA ALA A 148 2.41 -29.13 1.13
C ALA A 148 2.97 -30.33 1.90
N ARG A 149 3.38 -30.13 3.14
CA ARG A 149 3.33 -31.18 4.13
C ARG A 149 2.16 -30.87 5.05
N SER A 150 1.05 -31.53 4.77
CA SER A 150 -0.05 -31.69 5.69
C SER A 150 0.47 -32.37 6.96
N ILE A 151 0.28 -31.74 8.11
CA ILE A 151 0.35 -32.40 9.41
C ILE A 151 -1.03 -32.22 10.01
N PHE A 152 -1.64 -33.35 10.33
CA PHE A 152 -2.92 -33.52 11.01
C PHE A 152 -2.92 -32.86 12.38
#